data_595d55eea0e591e676ffb97eb5945db6
#
_entry.id   595d55eea0e591e676ffb97eb5945db6
#
_cell.length_a   1.000
_cell.length_b   1.000
_cell.length_c   1.000
_cell.angle_alpha   90.00
_cell.angle_beta   90.00
_cell.angle_gamma   90.00
#
_symmetry.space_group_name_H-M   'P 1'
#
loop_
_entity.id
_entity.type
_entity.pdbx_description
1 polymer ?
#
loop_
_entity_poly.entity_id
_entity_poly.type
_entity_poly.pdbx_seq_one_letter_code
_entity_poly.pdbx_strand_id
1 'polypeptide(L)'
;GARGYTPFGKETAVGEKTPDLKEFWHHGPVIDDTFDIRISENIAVPELPKFNEQFDLLFTQLNSLGMKVLSAIAVILEKDSTFFDDWVLKGNSLLRLIHYPPITDTSNIMRARAHADINLITLLVGAEESGLEVQNPSGGWIPIEAKSKSIVCNIGDMMQLVTRSKLKSTSHRVIDHNIGRSSSRYSMPFFLHPSPEIELCSIVDDSKESISAHDFLEERLRAIKLY
;
A
#
# COMPACT_ATOMS: atom_id res chain seq x y z
N GLY A 1 3.82 10.37 -8.04
CA GLY A 1 3.02 9.15 -8.12
C GLY A 1 1.64 9.44 -8.69
N ALA A 2 1.02 8.45 -9.30
CA ALA A 2 -0.30 8.63 -9.89
C ALA A 2 -1.34 9.05 -8.84
N ARG A 3 -2.24 9.96 -9.20
CA ARG A 3 -3.42 10.36 -8.45
C ARG A 3 -4.65 10.12 -9.31
N GLY A 4 -5.81 9.96 -8.66
CA GLY A 4 -7.05 9.75 -9.37
C GLY A 4 -7.27 8.32 -9.84
N TYR A 5 -8.04 8.17 -10.91
CA TYR A 5 -8.56 6.88 -11.38
C TYR A 5 -7.55 6.11 -12.24
N THR A 6 -7.40 4.84 -11.91
CA THR A 6 -6.70 3.86 -12.76
C THR A 6 -7.70 2.81 -13.23
N PRO A 7 -7.90 2.69 -14.55
CA PRO A 7 -8.93 1.82 -15.12
C PRO A 7 -8.59 0.34 -15.00
N PHE A 8 -9.63 -0.45 -15.17
CA PHE A 8 -9.59 -1.89 -15.18
C PHE A 8 -8.56 -2.45 -16.18
N GLY A 9 -7.83 -3.48 -15.77
CA GLY A 9 -6.86 -4.15 -16.64
C GLY A 9 -5.57 -3.37 -16.91
N LYS A 10 -5.22 -2.37 -16.09
CA LYS A 10 -4.00 -1.58 -16.26
C LYS A 10 -2.82 -2.12 -15.45
N GLU A 11 -3.00 -2.42 -14.17
CA GLU A 11 -1.94 -2.92 -13.29
C GLU A 11 -1.70 -4.42 -13.52
N THR A 12 -0.43 -4.81 -13.62
CA THR A 12 -0.02 -6.20 -13.83
C THR A 12 1.02 -6.57 -12.78
N ALA A 13 0.85 -7.67 -12.05
CA ALA A 13 1.83 -8.14 -11.08
C ALA A 13 3.17 -8.48 -11.76
N VAL A 14 4.27 -8.35 -11.02
CA VAL A 14 5.63 -8.63 -11.55
C VAL A 14 5.71 -10.03 -12.12
N GLY A 15 6.25 -10.15 -13.35
CA GLY A 15 6.41 -11.43 -14.05
C GLY A 15 5.15 -11.98 -14.71
N GLU A 16 3.99 -11.33 -14.54
CA GLU A 16 2.73 -11.76 -15.11
C GLU A 16 2.48 -11.12 -16.49
N LYS A 17 1.66 -11.80 -17.30
CA LYS A 17 1.27 -11.31 -18.64
C LYS A 17 -0.16 -10.74 -18.66
N THR A 18 -0.98 -11.15 -17.72
CA THR A 18 -2.39 -10.77 -17.63
C THR A 18 -2.56 -9.75 -16.50
N PRO A 19 -3.22 -8.62 -16.72
CA PRO A 19 -3.48 -7.64 -15.68
C PRO A 19 -4.44 -8.21 -14.62
N ASP A 20 -4.40 -7.61 -13.43
CA ASP A 20 -5.32 -7.90 -12.35
C ASP A 20 -6.73 -7.38 -12.68
N LEU A 21 -7.74 -8.08 -12.17
CA LEU A 21 -9.14 -7.76 -12.39
C LEU A 21 -9.64 -6.74 -11.36
N LYS A 22 -9.06 -5.54 -11.39
CA LYS A 22 -9.38 -4.44 -10.49
C LYS A 22 -9.24 -3.08 -11.17
N GLU A 23 -9.95 -2.12 -10.64
CA GLU A 23 -9.77 -0.69 -10.89
C GLU A 23 -9.64 0.03 -9.56
N PHE A 24 -9.07 1.21 -9.54
CA PHE A 24 -8.87 1.91 -8.29
C PHE A 24 -8.72 3.42 -8.45
N TRP A 25 -8.97 4.12 -7.33
CA TRP A 25 -8.69 5.54 -7.17
C TRP A 25 -7.56 5.74 -6.17
N HIS A 26 -6.64 6.64 -6.47
CA HIS A 26 -5.58 7.06 -5.59
C HIS A 26 -5.84 8.45 -5.01
N HIS A 27 -5.77 8.56 -3.68
CA HIS A 27 -5.86 9.79 -2.93
C HIS A 27 -4.62 9.96 -2.05
N GLY A 28 -3.91 11.07 -2.19
CA GLY A 28 -2.67 11.38 -1.46
C GLY A 28 -2.89 12.40 -0.36
N PRO A 29 -1.81 12.93 0.23
CA PRO A 29 -1.88 14.02 1.19
C PRO A 29 -2.44 15.30 0.55
N VAL A 30 -2.98 16.18 1.37
CA VAL A 30 -3.12 17.60 1.02
C VAL A 30 -1.73 18.22 1.04
N ILE A 31 -1.27 18.73 -0.09
CA ILE A 31 0.08 19.25 -0.23
C ILE A 31 0.11 20.78 -0.18
N ASP A 32 1.24 21.34 0.23
CA ASP A 32 1.60 22.75 0.19
C ASP A 32 3.01 22.92 -0.40
N ASP A 33 3.51 24.15 -0.44
CA ASP A 33 4.81 24.51 -1.01
C ASP A 33 6.01 23.83 -0.31
N THR A 34 5.78 23.13 0.80
CA THR A 34 6.84 22.47 1.57
C THR A 34 6.98 21.00 1.20
N PHE A 35 6.09 20.46 0.39
CA PHE A 35 6.19 19.09 -0.11
C PHE A 35 7.16 18.99 -1.29
N ASP A 36 7.72 17.80 -1.49
CA ASP A 36 8.54 17.52 -2.67
C ASP A 36 7.72 17.67 -3.96
N ILE A 37 8.30 18.33 -4.95
CA ILE A 37 7.64 18.64 -6.24
C ILE A 37 7.21 17.37 -7.01
N ARG A 38 7.78 16.22 -6.69
CA ARG A 38 7.39 14.92 -7.27
C ARG A 38 6.07 14.36 -6.73
N ILE A 39 5.53 14.97 -5.67
CA ILE A 39 4.23 14.58 -5.08
C ILE A 39 3.15 15.42 -5.75
N SER A 40 2.21 14.76 -6.42
CA SER A 40 1.12 15.42 -7.14
C SER A 40 -0.04 15.77 -6.21
N GLU A 41 -0.78 16.82 -6.54
CA GLU A 41 -2.05 17.17 -5.91
C GLU A 41 -3.14 16.11 -6.14
N ASN A 42 -4.12 16.08 -5.25
CA ASN A 42 -5.30 15.25 -5.42
C ASN A 42 -6.18 15.77 -6.56
N ILE A 43 -6.77 14.86 -7.31
CA ILE A 43 -7.70 15.22 -8.40
C ILE A 43 -9.08 15.50 -7.79
N ALA A 44 -9.68 16.61 -8.19
CA ALA A 44 -11.06 16.92 -7.80
C ALA A 44 -12.06 16.01 -8.51
N VAL A 45 -13.16 15.69 -7.81
CA VAL A 45 -14.30 14.93 -8.35
C VAL A 45 -15.54 15.81 -8.29
N PRO A 46 -15.79 16.65 -9.33
CA PRO A 46 -16.88 17.64 -9.31
C PRO A 46 -18.27 17.03 -9.12
N GLU A 47 -18.45 15.78 -9.55
CA GLU A 47 -19.71 15.03 -9.40
C GLU A 47 -20.00 14.63 -7.95
N LEU A 48 -18.97 14.63 -7.10
CA LEU A 48 -19.04 14.28 -5.68
C LEU A 48 -18.38 15.39 -4.83
N PRO A 49 -19.05 16.52 -4.59
CA PRO A 49 -18.43 17.72 -4.00
C PRO A 49 -17.76 17.53 -2.64
N LYS A 50 -18.16 16.52 -1.87
CA LYS A 50 -17.56 16.19 -0.56
C LYS A 50 -16.51 15.07 -0.62
N PHE A 51 -16.19 14.59 -1.81
CA PHE A 51 -15.29 13.44 -1.98
C PHE A 51 -13.91 13.72 -1.38
N ASN A 52 -13.25 14.80 -1.83
CA ASN A 52 -11.90 15.12 -1.35
C ASN A 52 -11.92 15.42 0.16
N GLU A 53 -12.85 16.22 0.67
CA GLU A 53 -12.97 16.53 2.10
C GLU A 53 -13.05 15.27 2.98
N GLN A 54 -13.86 14.29 2.58
CA GLN A 54 -14.04 13.04 3.32
C GLN A 54 -12.79 12.17 3.27
N PHE A 55 -12.14 12.09 2.11
CA PHE A 55 -10.92 11.28 1.96
C PHE A 55 -9.68 11.96 2.53
N ASP A 56 -9.59 13.28 2.55
CA ASP A 56 -8.56 14.03 3.27
C ASP A 56 -8.65 13.74 4.79
N LEU A 57 -9.87 13.73 5.35
CA LEU A 57 -10.07 13.36 6.76
C LEU A 57 -9.65 11.92 7.05
N LEU A 58 -10.10 10.96 6.23
CA LEU A 58 -9.74 9.55 6.38
C LEU A 58 -8.23 9.34 6.21
N PHE A 59 -7.62 9.99 5.21
CA PHE A 59 -6.16 9.97 4.99
C PHE A 59 -5.41 10.44 6.24
N THR A 60 -5.82 11.59 6.80
CA THR A 60 -5.18 12.16 8.01
C THR A 60 -5.28 11.21 9.21
N GLN A 61 -6.43 10.56 9.40
CA GLN A 61 -6.63 9.60 10.49
C GLN A 61 -5.75 8.35 10.32
N LEU A 62 -5.69 7.80 9.10
CA LEU A 62 -4.85 6.63 8.79
C LEU A 62 -3.36 6.96 8.88
N ASN A 63 -2.95 8.15 8.41
CA ASN A 63 -1.58 8.61 8.54
C ASN A 63 -1.16 8.73 10.02
N SER A 64 -2.01 9.34 10.85
CA SER A 64 -1.78 9.44 12.30
C SER A 64 -1.69 8.06 12.98
N LEU A 65 -2.52 7.11 12.58
CA LEU A 65 -2.44 5.73 13.07
C LEU A 65 -1.14 5.06 12.62
N GLY A 66 -0.76 5.24 11.35
CA GLY A 66 0.47 4.70 10.78
C GLY A 66 1.72 5.22 11.49
N MET A 67 1.77 6.50 11.82
CA MET A 67 2.86 7.08 12.61
C MET A 67 2.98 6.43 14.00
N LYS A 68 1.85 6.14 14.68
CA LYS A 68 1.87 5.41 15.96
C LYS A 68 2.41 3.98 15.80
N VAL A 69 2.09 3.30 14.71
CA VAL A 69 2.63 1.96 14.40
C VAL A 69 4.14 2.06 14.14
N LEU A 70 4.59 3.05 13.35
CA LEU A 70 6.02 3.27 13.10
C LEU A 70 6.77 3.61 14.38
N SER A 71 6.18 4.40 15.29
CA SER A 71 6.75 4.69 16.61
C SER A 71 6.97 3.40 17.43
N ALA A 72 6.01 2.49 17.44
CA ALA A 72 6.16 1.18 18.09
C ALA A 72 7.24 0.32 17.41
N ILE A 73 7.32 0.33 16.08
CA ILE A 73 8.35 -0.37 15.31
C ILE A 73 9.74 0.21 15.64
N ALA A 74 9.88 1.53 15.73
CA ALA A 74 11.14 2.19 16.11
C ALA A 74 11.65 1.68 17.47
N VAL A 75 10.77 1.65 18.47
CA VAL A 75 11.11 1.12 19.81
C VAL A 75 11.54 -0.35 19.77
N ILE A 76 10.85 -1.21 18.99
CA ILE A 76 11.22 -2.62 18.79
C ILE A 76 12.61 -2.75 18.15
N LEU A 77 12.97 -1.79 17.29
CA LEU A 77 14.29 -1.72 16.63
C LEU A 77 15.35 -0.98 17.46
N GLU A 78 15.07 -0.71 18.74
CA GLU A 78 15.96 -0.01 19.68
C GLU A 78 16.34 1.42 19.21
N LYS A 79 15.38 2.10 18.53
CA LYS A 79 15.46 3.49 18.10
C LYS A 79 14.58 4.37 18.96
N ASP A 80 14.79 5.69 18.86
CA ASP A 80 13.86 6.65 19.42
C ASP A 80 12.46 6.47 18.83
N SER A 81 11.43 6.67 19.62
CA SER A 81 10.04 6.52 19.18
C SER A 81 9.63 7.45 18.04
N THR A 82 10.35 8.56 17.86
CA THR A 82 10.15 9.56 16.79
C THR A 82 11.05 9.33 15.57
N PHE A 83 11.83 8.24 15.54
CA PHE A 83 12.84 7.98 14.51
C PHE A 83 12.30 8.11 13.08
N PHE A 84 11.07 7.67 12.83
CA PHE A 84 10.46 7.70 11.51
C PHE A 84 9.64 8.97 11.22
N ASP A 85 9.49 9.89 12.19
CA ASP A 85 8.61 11.04 12.03
C ASP A 85 9.03 11.92 10.84
N ASP A 86 10.32 12.27 10.76
CA ASP A 86 10.86 13.06 9.65
C ASP A 86 10.80 12.33 8.31
N TRP A 87 10.77 10.98 8.33
CA TRP A 87 10.66 10.21 7.10
C TRP A 87 9.29 10.35 6.44
N VAL A 88 8.24 10.43 7.26
CA VAL A 88 6.85 10.34 6.78
C VAL A 88 6.05 11.63 6.89
N LEU A 89 6.61 12.67 7.55
CA LEU A 89 5.92 13.94 7.78
C LEU A 89 5.38 14.56 6.48
N LYS A 90 6.17 14.49 5.41
CA LYS A 90 5.80 14.91 4.05
C LYS A 90 5.93 13.75 3.07
N GLY A 91 5.55 12.58 3.51
CA GLY A 91 5.67 11.35 2.76
C GLY A 91 4.72 11.29 1.57
N ASN A 92 5.10 10.52 0.56
CA ASN A 92 4.26 10.21 -0.59
C ASN A 92 3.23 9.12 -0.28
N SER A 93 2.64 9.18 0.93
CA SER A 93 1.64 8.22 1.38
C SER A 93 0.40 8.25 0.49
N LEU A 94 -0.32 7.12 0.44
CA LEU A 94 -1.36 6.91 -0.54
C LEU A 94 -2.50 6.08 0.03
N LEU A 95 -3.72 6.61 -0.04
CA LEU A 95 -4.96 5.88 0.16
C LEU A 95 -5.44 5.36 -1.19
N ARG A 96 -5.59 4.04 -1.34
CA ARG A 96 -6.11 3.42 -2.56
C ARG A 96 -7.52 2.88 -2.29
N LEU A 97 -8.48 3.32 -3.09
CA LEU A 97 -9.84 2.80 -3.09
C LEU A 97 -9.94 1.79 -4.22
N ILE A 98 -10.06 0.51 -3.90
CA ILE A 98 -10.05 -0.57 -4.89
C ILE A 98 -11.47 -1.11 -5.07
N HIS A 99 -11.87 -1.24 -6.31
CA HIS A 99 -13.05 -1.99 -6.75
C HIS A 99 -12.62 -3.21 -7.54
N TYR A 100 -13.08 -4.37 -7.09
CA TYR A 100 -12.99 -5.64 -7.80
C TYR A 100 -14.40 -5.97 -8.29
N PRO A 101 -14.68 -5.86 -9.59
CA PRO A 101 -16.00 -6.17 -10.14
C PRO A 101 -16.34 -7.67 -10.01
N PRO A 102 -17.62 -8.03 -10.21
CA PRO A 102 -18.03 -9.43 -10.22
C PRO A 102 -17.26 -10.25 -11.25
N ILE A 103 -16.79 -11.44 -10.87
CA ILE A 103 -16.13 -12.37 -11.78
C ILE A 103 -17.18 -13.34 -12.31
N THR A 104 -17.43 -13.30 -13.61
CA THR A 104 -18.33 -14.22 -14.32
C THR A 104 -17.60 -15.45 -14.85
N ASP A 105 -16.30 -15.35 -15.09
CA ASP A 105 -15.45 -16.45 -15.53
C ASP A 105 -14.89 -17.22 -14.34
N THR A 106 -15.43 -18.40 -14.09
CA THR A 106 -15.02 -19.28 -12.98
C THR A 106 -13.63 -19.90 -13.15
N SER A 107 -13.02 -19.77 -14.32
CA SER A 107 -11.64 -20.24 -14.56
C SER A 107 -10.58 -19.33 -13.96
N ASN A 108 -10.91 -18.08 -13.63
CA ASN A 108 -9.99 -17.10 -13.06
C ASN A 108 -10.53 -16.51 -11.75
N ILE A 109 -10.15 -17.13 -10.65
CA ILE A 109 -10.53 -16.69 -9.29
C ILE A 109 -9.57 -15.64 -8.68
N MET A 110 -8.56 -15.23 -9.43
CA MET A 110 -7.51 -14.33 -8.93
C MET A 110 -7.91 -12.87 -9.11
N ARG A 111 -8.26 -12.19 -8.05
CA ARG A 111 -8.58 -10.74 -8.01
C ARG A 111 -7.35 -9.86 -7.95
N ALA A 112 -6.36 -10.25 -7.15
CA ALA A 112 -5.02 -9.67 -7.14
C ALA A 112 -3.98 -10.78 -6.95
N ARG A 113 -2.99 -10.82 -7.84
CA ARG A 113 -1.93 -11.82 -7.80
C ARG A 113 -0.99 -11.57 -6.63
N ALA A 114 -0.20 -12.60 -6.32
CA ALA A 114 0.78 -12.52 -5.25
C ALA A 114 1.78 -11.38 -5.50
N HIS A 115 1.90 -10.50 -4.52
CA HIS A 115 2.80 -9.34 -4.53
C HIS A 115 3.16 -8.96 -3.09
N ALA A 116 4.17 -8.13 -2.96
CA ALA A 116 4.52 -7.42 -1.74
C ALA A 116 4.26 -5.92 -1.92
N ASP A 117 4.00 -5.20 -0.84
CA ASP A 117 3.85 -3.76 -0.87
C ASP A 117 5.21 -3.07 -0.88
N ILE A 118 5.33 -1.94 -1.59
CA ILE A 118 6.61 -1.26 -1.82
C ILE A 118 7.01 -0.37 -0.63
N ASN A 119 6.05 0.13 0.11
CA ASN A 119 6.13 1.16 1.15
C ASN A 119 6.85 0.73 2.46
N LEU A 120 6.74 1.55 3.52
CA LEU A 120 7.19 1.18 4.86
C LEU A 120 6.22 0.19 5.51
N ILE A 121 4.95 0.58 5.64
CA ILE A 121 3.87 -0.25 6.18
C ILE A 121 2.56 0.04 5.46
N THR A 122 1.71 -0.96 5.36
CA THR A 122 0.34 -0.83 4.86
C THR A 122 -0.66 -1.00 5.99
N LEU A 123 -1.65 -0.12 6.04
CA LEU A 123 -2.82 -0.26 6.90
C LEU A 123 -4.02 -0.58 6.02
N LEU A 124 -4.51 -1.81 6.10
CA LEU A 124 -5.69 -2.23 5.36
C LEU A 124 -6.92 -2.13 6.26
N VAL A 125 -7.79 -1.18 5.96
CA VAL A 125 -9.12 -1.11 6.56
C VAL A 125 -9.90 -2.33 6.11
N GLY A 126 -10.45 -3.08 7.06
CA GLY A 126 -11.04 -4.38 6.83
C GLY A 126 -12.05 -4.37 5.67
N ALA A 127 -11.81 -5.23 4.69
CA ALA A 127 -12.81 -5.54 3.69
C ALA A 127 -13.91 -6.40 4.35
N GLU A 128 -15.16 -6.11 4.03
CA GLU A 128 -16.30 -6.92 4.51
C GLU A 128 -16.28 -8.34 3.94
N GLU A 129 -15.56 -8.54 2.84
CA GLU A 129 -15.45 -9.80 2.13
C GLU A 129 -14.09 -10.46 2.35
N SER A 130 -14.10 -11.78 2.49
CA SER A 130 -12.91 -12.66 2.57
C SER A 130 -12.09 -12.64 1.26
N GLY A 131 -10.97 -13.34 1.25
CA GLY A 131 -10.15 -13.55 0.05
C GLY A 131 -8.73 -13.05 0.17
N LEU A 132 -8.39 -12.24 1.17
CA LEU A 132 -6.99 -11.90 1.46
C LEU A 132 -6.27 -13.12 2.03
N GLU A 133 -5.15 -13.46 1.41
CA GLU A 133 -4.24 -14.51 1.90
C GLU A 133 -2.82 -13.98 1.97
N VAL A 134 -2.08 -14.38 3.01
CA VAL A 134 -0.66 -14.07 3.16
C VAL A 134 0.18 -15.35 3.05
N GLN A 135 1.37 -15.23 2.49
CA GLN A 135 2.27 -16.36 2.35
C GLN A 135 3.09 -16.55 3.63
N ASN A 136 3.07 -17.75 4.19
CA ASN A 136 3.92 -18.10 5.33
C ASN A 136 5.36 -18.41 4.90
N PRO A 137 6.33 -18.49 5.83
CA PRO A 137 7.72 -18.77 5.50
C PRO A 137 7.98 -20.12 4.80
N SER A 138 7.07 -21.08 4.90
CA SER A 138 7.15 -22.38 4.21
C SER A 138 6.50 -22.36 2.81
N GLY A 139 6.02 -21.19 2.35
CA GLY A 139 5.39 -21.02 1.03
C GLY A 139 3.89 -21.31 0.99
N GLY A 140 3.28 -21.74 2.09
CA GLY A 140 1.83 -21.96 2.19
C GLY A 140 1.06 -20.62 2.29
N TRP A 141 -0.22 -20.63 1.89
CA TRP A 141 -1.11 -19.48 1.97
C TRP A 141 -2.02 -19.58 3.19
N ILE A 142 -2.10 -18.50 3.96
CA ILE A 142 -2.93 -18.41 5.17
C ILE A 142 -4.01 -17.36 4.91
N PRO A 143 -5.30 -17.72 5.01
CA PRO A 143 -6.37 -16.74 4.88
C PRO A 143 -6.36 -15.76 6.05
N ILE A 144 -6.55 -14.47 5.75
CA ILE A 144 -6.68 -13.40 6.72
C ILE A 144 -8.14 -13.01 6.82
N GLU A 145 -8.75 -13.32 7.96
CA GLU A 145 -10.08 -12.86 8.28
C GLU A 145 -9.99 -11.54 9.05
N ALA A 146 -10.27 -10.45 8.36
CA ALA A 146 -10.36 -9.15 9.01
C ALA A 146 -11.60 -9.13 9.89
N LYS A 147 -11.40 -9.05 11.21
CA LYS A 147 -12.53 -8.87 12.16
C LYS A 147 -13.15 -7.48 11.94
N SER A 148 -14.45 -7.39 12.13
CA SER A 148 -15.14 -6.09 12.13
C SER A 148 -14.40 -5.11 13.05
N LYS A 149 -14.20 -3.88 12.57
CA LYS A 149 -13.49 -2.79 13.30
C LYS A 149 -12.00 -3.08 13.56
N SER A 150 -11.37 -3.98 12.80
CA SER A 150 -9.94 -4.18 12.83
C SER A 150 -9.26 -3.60 11.59
N ILE A 151 -7.98 -3.27 11.73
CA ILE A 151 -7.10 -2.88 10.63
C ILE A 151 -6.01 -3.93 10.56
N VAL A 152 -5.77 -4.49 9.37
CA VAL A 152 -4.64 -5.39 9.12
C VAL A 152 -3.44 -4.52 8.78
N CYS A 153 -2.31 -4.76 9.45
CA CYS A 153 -1.05 -4.06 9.16
C CYS A 153 -0.02 -5.06 8.63
N ASN A 154 0.65 -4.71 7.55
CA ASN A 154 1.79 -5.48 7.01
C ASN A 154 2.99 -4.57 6.71
N ILE A 155 4.16 -5.20 6.75
CA ILE A 155 5.46 -4.58 6.41
C ILE A 155 5.59 -4.53 4.88
N GLY A 156 6.14 -3.42 4.38
CA GLY A 156 6.49 -3.26 2.98
C GLY A 156 7.99 -3.40 2.68
N ASP A 157 8.33 -3.37 1.39
CA ASP A 157 9.70 -3.63 0.91
C ASP A 157 10.70 -2.58 1.37
N MET A 158 10.29 -1.30 1.51
CA MET A 158 11.18 -0.26 2.04
C MET A 158 11.57 -0.53 3.49
N MET A 159 10.62 -0.94 4.33
CA MET A 159 10.91 -1.32 5.73
C MET A 159 11.79 -2.58 5.79
N GLN A 160 11.52 -3.57 4.95
CA GLN A 160 12.37 -4.75 4.83
C GLN A 160 13.80 -4.40 4.45
N LEU A 161 13.98 -3.48 3.48
CA LEU A 161 15.29 -3.01 3.03
C LEU A 161 16.07 -2.38 4.17
N VAL A 162 15.49 -1.35 4.82
CA VAL A 162 16.19 -0.58 5.86
C VAL A 162 16.44 -1.40 7.13
N THR A 163 15.65 -2.43 7.39
CA THR A 163 15.84 -3.34 8.53
C THR A 163 16.65 -4.59 8.19
N ARG A 164 17.23 -4.69 6.97
CA ARG A 164 17.98 -5.87 6.51
C ARG A 164 17.19 -7.17 6.75
N SER A 165 15.91 -7.15 6.42
CA SER A 165 14.96 -8.27 6.58
C SER A 165 14.74 -8.73 8.04
N LYS A 166 15.10 -7.94 9.06
CA LYS A 166 14.62 -8.17 10.43
C LYS A 166 13.09 -8.10 10.48
N LEU A 167 12.51 -7.14 9.75
CA LEU A 167 11.07 -7.07 9.47
C LEU A 167 10.87 -7.43 8.00
N LYS A 168 10.12 -8.50 7.73
CA LYS A 168 9.95 -9.02 6.37
C LYS A 168 8.69 -8.46 5.71
N SER A 169 8.83 -8.00 4.48
CA SER A 169 7.71 -7.75 3.58
C SER A 169 7.08 -9.09 3.21
N THR A 170 5.77 -9.21 3.44
CA THR A 170 5.08 -10.49 3.28
C THR A 170 4.26 -10.48 1.99
N SER A 171 4.54 -11.47 1.13
CA SER A 171 3.75 -11.68 -0.08
C SER A 171 2.30 -11.99 0.29
N HIS A 172 1.37 -11.32 -0.38
CA HIS A 172 -0.06 -11.53 -0.20
C HIS A 172 -0.80 -11.50 -1.53
N ARG A 173 -2.01 -12.07 -1.55
CA ARG A 173 -2.86 -12.15 -2.73
C ARG A 173 -4.33 -12.02 -2.35
N VAL A 174 -5.17 -11.74 -3.34
CA VAL A 174 -6.62 -11.73 -3.16
C VAL A 174 -7.24 -12.71 -4.13
N ILE A 175 -7.95 -13.70 -3.58
CA ILE A 175 -8.68 -14.72 -4.36
C ILE A 175 -10.18 -14.61 -4.10
N ASP A 176 -10.97 -15.03 -5.07
CA ASP A 176 -12.42 -15.12 -4.91
C ASP A 176 -12.80 -16.52 -4.46
N HIS A 177 -13.19 -16.66 -3.20
CA HIS A 177 -13.72 -17.93 -2.66
C HIS A 177 -15.19 -18.16 -3.02
N ASN A 178 -15.89 -17.12 -3.52
CA ASN A 178 -17.31 -17.14 -3.80
C ASN A 178 -17.58 -17.20 -5.30
N ILE A 179 -17.02 -18.19 -5.97
CA ILE A 179 -17.20 -18.43 -7.42
C ILE A 179 -18.70 -18.41 -7.78
N GLY A 180 -19.07 -17.56 -8.73
CA GLY A 180 -20.45 -17.45 -9.21
C GLY A 180 -21.33 -16.46 -8.45
N ARG A 181 -20.82 -15.72 -7.46
CA ARG A 181 -21.54 -14.57 -6.90
C ARG A 181 -21.33 -13.33 -7.77
N SER A 182 -22.42 -12.64 -8.07
CA SER A 182 -22.42 -11.39 -8.83
C SER A 182 -22.10 -10.16 -7.98
N SER A 183 -21.29 -10.31 -6.89
CA SER A 183 -20.98 -9.20 -5.98
C SER A 183 -19.61 -8.59 -6.28
N SER A 184 -19.56 -7.26 -6.24
CA SER A 184 -18.31 -6.52 -6.21
C SER A 184 -17.63 -6.67 -4.84
N ARG A 185 -16.30 -6.57 -4.80
CA ARG A 185 -15.51 -6.45 -3.57
C ARG A 185 -14.84 -5.09 -3.54
N TYR A 186 -14.82 -4.47 -2.36
CA TYR A 186 -14.15 -3.19 -2.12
C TYR A 186 -13.04 -3.35 -1.09
N SER A 187 -11.96 -2.57 -1.23
CA SER A 187 -10.81 -2.61 -0.32
C SER A 187 -10.16 -1.24 -0.26
N MET A 188 -9.64 -0.85 0.91
CA MET A 188 -9.04 0.45 1.13
C MET A 188 -7.69 0.33 1.86
N PRO A 189 -6.61 -0.10 1.17
CA PRO A 189 -5.27 -0.04 1.73
C PRO A 189 -4.75 1.40 1.78
N PHE A 190 -4.11 1.73 2.89
CA PHE A 190 -3.34 2.96 3.09
C PHE A 190 -1.86 2.60 3.10
N PHE A 191 -1.12 3.07 2.12
CA PHE A 191 0.30 2.83 1.96
C PHE A 191 1.09 3.98 2.58
N LEU A 192 1.76 3.74 3.69
CA LEU A 192 2.58 4.75 4.37
C LEU A 192 3.98 4.78 3.75
N HIS A 193 4.26 5.81 2.99
CA HIS A 193 5.53 6.03 2.30
C HIS A 193 6.35 7.14 2.97
N PRO A 194 7.67 7.06 2.90
CA PRO A 194 8.54 8.18 3.24
C PRO A 194 8.44 9.28 2.18
N SER A 195 9.01 10.43 2.51
CA SER A 195 9.25 11.51 1.55
C SER A 195 10.22 11.05 0.45
N PRO A 196 10.05 11.52 -0.80
CA PRO A 196 10.86 11.07 -1.94
C PRO A 196 12.37 11.21 -1.78
N GLU A 197 12.84 12.22 -1.04
CA GLU A 197 14.26 12.50 -0.81
C GLU A 197 14.90 11.64 0.30
N ILE A 198 14.12 10.89 1.07
CA ILE A 198 14.67 10.06 2.14
C ILE A 198 15.57 8.97 1.56
N GLU A 199 16.81 8.91 2.07
CA GLU A 199 17.77 7.87 1.76
C GLU A 199 17.47 6.60 2.57
N LEU A 200 17.04 5.56 1.88
CA LEU A 200 16.80 4.24 2.45
C LEU A 200 18.13 3.51 2.65
N CYS A 201 18.75 3.75 3.79
CA CYS A 201 19.95 3.03 4.24
C CYS A 201 19.61 2.05 5.37
N SER A 202 20.54 1.14 5.68
CA SER A 202 20.36 0.25 6.82
C SER A 202 20.25 1.05 8.13
N ILE A 203 19.27 0.72 8.95
CA ILE A 203 19.08 1.31 10.28
C ILE A 203 19.49 0.32 11.40
N VAL A 204 20.02 -0.85 11.04
CA VAL A 204 20.32 -1.95 11.96
C VAL A 204 21.77 -2.41 11.90
N ASP A 205 22.55 -1.90 10.95
CA ASP A 205 23.98 -2.12 10.79
C ASP A 205 24.66 -0.86 10.18
N ASP A 206 25.99 -0.88 10.05
CA ASP A 206 26.79 0.25 9.54
C ASP A 206 26.92 0.25 7.99
N SER A 207 26.06 -0.43 7.27
CA SER A 207 26.08 -0.41 5.81
C SER A 207 25.79 0.98 5.27
N LYS A 208 26.61 1.42 4.32
CA LYS A 208 26.48 2.72 3.64
C LYS A 208 25.74 2.65 2.33
N GLU A 209 25.29 1.47 1.92
CA GLU A 209 24.44 1.33 0.73
C GLU A 209 23.12 2.04 0.98
N SER A 210 22.76 2.95 0.10
CA SER A 210 21.50 3.66 0.15
C SER A 210 20.89 3.82 -1.25
N ILE A 211 19.60 4.04 -1.29
CA ILE A 211 18.83 4.42 -2.46
C ILE A 211 17.76 5.40 -2.03
N SER A 212 17.48 6.43 -2.81
CA SER A 212 16.40 7.34 -2.46
C SER A 212 15.04 6.60 -2.47
N ALA A 213 14.12 7.00 -1.59
CA ALA A 213 12.77 6.43 -1.57
C ALA A 213 12.05 6.60 -2.91
N HIS A 214 12.33 7.70 -3.62
CA HIS A 214 11.83 7.94 -4.96
C HIS A 214 12.34 6.89 -5.96
N ASP A 215 13.65 6.70 -6.04
CA ASP A 215 14.24 5.79 -7.03
C ASP A 215 13.82 4.34 -6.76
N PHE A 216 13.77 3.95 -5.48
CA PHE A 216 13.27 2.63 -5.09
C PHE A 216 11.81 2.42 -5.52
N LEU A 217 10.94 3.41 -5.29
CA LEU A 217 9.54 3.36 -5.71
C LEU A 217 9.42 3.26 -7.23
N GLU A 218 10.13 4.13 -7.97
CA GLU A 218 10.08 4.15 -9.45
C GLU A 218 10.56 2.82 -10.06
N GLU A 219 11.63 2.22 -9.54
CA GLU A 219 12.10 0.91 -9.97
C GLU A 219 10.99 -0.15 -9.85
N ARG A 220 10.31 -0.18 -8.71
CA ARG A 220 9.23 -1.14 -8.44
C ARG A 220 7.99 -0.89 -9.30
N LEU A 221 7.59 0.37 -9.49
CA LEU A 221 6.44 0.74 -10.30
C LEU A 221 6.64 0.40 -11.78
N ARG A 222 7.85 0.56 -12.31
CA ARG A 222 8.20 0.11 -13.67
C ARG A 222 8.10 -1.41 -13.80
N ALA A 223 8.52 -2.16 -12.78
CA ALA A 223 8.44 -3.61 -12.80
C ALA A 223 6.99 -4.15 -12.87
N ILE A 224 6.01 -3.43 -12.29
CA ILE A 224 4.57 -3.77 -12.33
C ILE A 224 3.82 -3.10 -13.48
N LYS A 225 4.52 -2.37 -14.38
CA LYS A 225 3.93 -1.70 -15.55
C LYS A 225 2.79 -0.73 -15.23
N LEU A 226 2.87 -0.06 -14.10
CA LEU A 226 1.83 0.90 -13.69
C LEU A 226 1.94 2.22 -14.47
N TYR A 227 3.07 2.47 -15.12
CA TYR A 227 3.34 3.60 -16.02
C TYR A 227 3.75 3.11 -17.41
#